data_87e168b60ef0ee59e11f2cc3451756d1
#
_entry.id   87e168b60ef0ee59e11f2cc3451756d1
#
_cell.length_a   1.000
_cell.length_b   1.000
_cell.length_c   1.000
_cell.angle_alpha   90.00
_cell.angle_beta   90.00
_cell.angle_gamma   90.00
#
_symmetry.space_group_name_H-M   'P 1'
#
loop_
_entity.id
_entity.type
_entity.pdbx_description
1 polymer ?
#
loop_
_entity_poly.entity_id
_entity_poly.type
_entity_poly.pdbx_seq_one_letter_code
_entity_poly.pdbx_strand_id
1 'polypeptide(L)'
;MRTRLRRWYWSAIRPGGHPLEYVGDPIEKLLGFLFAVVVLAFYIGIVNLFLMFASFSLFQDNVAAYATSLVGVIPLWFYAQYRARRYVLARTRWRGLRFGLEPGAWGYAWRAMAHWAVTILSLGLLLPRMTFWLEKYKTDRTFYGTARMRQGGNWKMLYPAMKPLFLALGIALLGGAAIVLENLAVGIGFCVIAGFTALYGLVYYRVDTLRRLTDAKTVRGVSLGLAPNAFRVMMIYVLGTLLAAAAIFVPMVMLGILLLLIQSTDMLAELGLEDRLEPIAGAGRYILIGASVLIYFTIFLLWSALKNVFITYPIIRHYFSTLNLSPASAVADIRQRPRDAFEEAEGFADALDVGASL
;
A
#
# COMPACT_ATOMS: atom_id res chain seq x y z
N MET A 1 11.89 14.38 -2.12
CA MET A 1 10.50 14.66 -2.54
C MET A 1 9.47 14.09 -1.56
N ARG A 2 9.47 12.80 -1.21
CA ARG A 2 8.51 12.15 -0.30
C ARG A 2 8.39 12.81 1.09
N THR A 3 9.50 13.21 1.73
CA THR A 3 9.48 13.88 3.04
C THR A 3 8.78 15.24 2.98
N ARG A 4 9.00 16.04 1.92
CA ARG A 4 8.31 17.32 1.72
C ARG A 4 6.81 17.13 1.51
N LEU A 5 6.41 16.13 0.69
CA LEU A 5 5.01 15.76 0.49
C LEU A 5 4.36 15.34 1.81
N ARG A 6 5.04 14.51 2.64
CA ARG A 6 4.51 14.08 3.93
C ARG A 6 4.35 15.26 4.89
N ARG A 7 5.31 16.19 4.96
CA ARG A 7 5.17 17.42 5.74
C ARG A 7 3.95 18.23 5.30
N TRP A 8 3.73 18.36 4.00
CA TRP A 8 2.57 19.07 3.47
C TRP A 8 1.25 18.35 3.78
N TYR A 9 1.18 17.02 3.63
CA TYR A 9 0.00 16.25 4.02
C TYR A 9 -0.32 16.42 5.51
N TRP A 10 0.68 16.28 6.39
CA TRP A 10 0.49 16.39 7.82
C TRP A 10 0.00 17.80 8.22
N SER A 11 0.55 18.85 7.66
CA SER A 11 0.10 20.23 7.94
C SER A 11 -1.32 20.52 7.45
N ALA A 12 -1.78 19.82 6.39
CA ALA A 12 -3.13 19.93 5.90
C ALA A 12 -4.17 19.15 6.74
N ILE A 13 -3.73 18.20 7.56
CA ILE A 13 -4.55 17.38 8.43
C ILE A 13 -4.66 18.08 9.80
N ARG A 14 -5.86 18.47 10.21
CA ARG A 14 -6.09 19.25 11.43
C ARG A 14 -7.14 18.60 12.34
N PRO A 15 -6.82 17.50 13.04
CA PRO A 15 -7.73 16.90 14.00
C PRO A 15 -7.97 17.87 15.15
N GLY A 16 -9.24 18.15 15.48
CA GLY A 16 -9.58 19.14 16.49
C GLY A 16 -9.05 20.55 16.22
N GLY A 17 -8.86 20.94 14.96
CA GLY A 17 -8.37 22.26 14.54
C GLY A 17 -6.85 22.45 14.56
N HIS A 18 -6.08 21.54 15.15
CA HIS A 18 -4.62 21.62 15.25
C HIS A 18 -3.94 20.76 14.17
N PRO A 19 -2.95 21.32 13.43
CA PRO A 19 -2.25 20.57 12.39
C PRO A 19 -1.39 19.45 12.98
N LEU A 20 -1.24 18.37 12.20
CA LEU A 20 -0.17 17.41 12.45
C LEU A 20 1.15 17.97 11.91
N GLU A 21 2.24 17.60 12.56
CA GLU A 21 3.59 17.97 12.15
C GLU A 21 4.42 16.72 11.85
N TYR A 22 5.20 16.76 10.79
CA TYR A 22 6.17 15.71 10.45
C TYR A 22 7.59 16.26 10.53
N VAL A 23 8.38 15.73 11.46
CA VAL A 23 9.74 16.22 11.77
C VAL A 23 10.87 15.34 11.20
N GLY A 24 10.55 14.38 10.28
CA GLY A 24 11.55 13.52 9.68
C GLY A 24 12.55 14.26 8.79
N ASP A 25 13.81 13.81 8.79
CA ASP A 25 14.87 14.34 7.94
C ASP A 25 14.99 13.54 6.62
N PRO A 26 15.11 14.23 5.46
CA PRO A 26 15.37 13.57 4.17
C PRO A 26 16.67 12.79 4.11
N ILE A 27 17.74 13.28 4.78
CA ILE A 27 19.08 12.65 4.75
C ILE A 27 19.07 11.35 5.55
N GLU A 28 18.49 11.38 6.76
CA GLU A 28 18.30 10.17 7.58
C GLU A 28 17.55 9.08 6.81
N LYS A 29 16.52 9.47 6.07
CA LYS A 29 15.74 8.56 5.24
C LYS A 29 16.56 7.98 4.07
N LEU A 30 17.41 8.78 3.43
CA LEU A 30 18.28 8.34 2.35
C LEU A 30 19.34 7.34 2.87
N LEU A 31 19.99 7.65 3.98
CA LEU A 31 20.96 6.76 4.60
C LEU A 31 20.32 5.43 5.04
N GLY A 32 19.13 5.51 5.65
CA GLY A 32 18.33 4.34 5.98
C GLY A 32 17.99 3.50 4.75
N PHE A 33 17.67 4.13 3.62
CA PHE A 33 17.41 3.44 2.35
C PHE A 33 18.66 2.75 1.78
N LEU A 34 19.80 3.43 1.76
CA LEU A 34 21.06 2.85 1.26
C LEU A 34 21.47 1.64 2.11
N PHE A 35 21.39 1.76 3.42
CA PHE A 35 21.63 0.63 4.33
C PHE A 35 20.66 -0.52 4.08
N ALA A 36 19.39 -0.19 3.82
CA ALA A 36 18.37 -1.16 3.46
C ALA A 36 18.68 -1.95 2.21
N VAL A 37 19.07 -1.25 1.17
CA VAL A 37 19.41 -1.88 -0.12
C VAL A 37 20.57 -2.86 0.07
N VAL A 38 21.59 -2.49 0.83
CA VAL A 38 22.73 -3.38 1.13
C VAL A 38 22.27 -4.62 1.90
N VAL A 39 21.51 -4.45 3.01
CA VAL A 39 21.01 -5.57 3.82
C VAL A 39 20.08 -6.48 3.01
N LEU A 40 19.17 -5.91 2.21
CA LEU A 40 18.28 -6.68 1.36
C LEU A 40 19.02 -7.41 0.24
N ALA A 41 20.01 -6.79 -0.39
CA ALA A 41 20.83 -7.44 -1.41
C ALA A 41 21.55 -8.66 -0.83
N PHE A 42 22.17 -8.51 0.36
CA PHE A 42 22.80 -9.63 1.06
C PHE A 42 21.78 -10.70 1.47
N TYR A 43 20.65 -10.30 2.05
CA TYR A 43 19.62 -11.24 2.48
C TYR A 43 19.00 -11.98 1.30
N ILE A 44 18.57 -11.26 0.26
CA ILE A 44 17.98 -11.87 -0.94
C ILE A 44 19.03 -12.75 -1.64
N GLY A 45 20.28 -12.31 -1.74
CA GLY A 45 21.36 -13.08 -2.36
C GLY A 45 21.66 -14.38 -1.60
N ILE A 46 21.94 -14.29 -0.31
CA ILE A 46 22.38 -15.45 0.50
C ILE A 46 21.20 -16.35 0.83
N VAL A 47 20.09 -15.80 1.34
CA VAL A 47 18.95 -16.63 1.78
C VAL A 47 18.24 -17.27 0.60
N ASN A 48 18.09 -16.54 -0.52
CA ASN A 48 17.55 -17.13 -1.75
C ASN A 48 18.46 -18.22 -2.30
N LEU A 49 19.78 -18.03 -2.25
CA LEU A 49 20.72 -19.06 -2.67
C LEU A 49 20.54 -20.35 -1.84
N PHE A 50 20.41 -20.23 -0.53
CA PHE A 50 20.16 -21.39 0.35
C PHE A 50 18.79 -22.02 0.12
N LEU A 51 17.74 -21.22 -0.01
CA LEU A 51 16.39 -21.71 -0.27
C LEU A 51 16.28 -22.35 -1.64
N MET A 52 16.92 -21.78 -2.65
CA MET A 52 16.97 -22.34 -4.01
C MET A 52 17.74 -23.66 -4.02
N PHE A 53 18.88 -23.73 -3.35
CA PHE A 53 19.67 -24.97 -3.22
C PHE A 53 18.88 -26.07 -2.49
N ALA A 54 18.26 -25.76 -1.35
CA ALA A 54 17.43 -26.69 -0.60
C ALA A 54 16.22 -27.16 -1.42
N SER A 55 15.56 -26.26 -2.14
CA SER A 55 14.42 -26.59 -2.97
C SER A 55 14.82 -27.44 -4.18
N PHE A 56 15.96 -27.16 -4.80
CA PHE A 56 16.49 -27.95 -5.91
C PHE A 56 16.83 -29.39 -5.47
N SER A 57 17.38 -29.54 -4.25
CA SER A 57 17.70 -30.86 -3.71
C SER A 57 16.47 -31.66 -3.29
N LEU A 58 15.38 -30.99 -2.87
CA LEU A 58 14.15 -31.64 -2.40
C LEU A 58 13.14 -31.93 -3.52
N PHE A 59 12.98 -31.02 -4.47
CA PHE A 59 11.90 -31.09 -5.46
C PHE A 59 12.38 -31.35 -6.90
N GLN A 60 13.67 -31.22 -7.17
CA GLN A 60 14.29 -31.37 -8.50
C GLN A 60 13.59 -30.53 -9.62
N ASP A 61 12.86 -29.49 -9.23
CA ASP A 61 12.09 -28.64 -10.11
C ASP A 61 12.41 -27.14 -9.89
N ASN A 62 12.70 -26.44 -10.99
CA ASN A 62 13.02 -25.01 -10.98
C ASN A 62 11.86 -24.14 -10.48
N VAL A 63 10.61 -24.48 -10.81
CA VAL A 63 9.44 -23.68 -10.44
C VAL A 63 9.21 -23.73 -8.93
N ALA A 64 9.35 -24.91 -8.29
CA ALA A 64 9.25 -25.08 -6.85
C ALA A 64 10.37 -24.33 -6.11
N ALA A 65 11.58 -24.30 -6.66
CA ALA A 65 12.70 -23.54 -6.11
C ALA A 65 12.40 -22.02 -6.07
N TYR A 66 11.91 -21.46 -7.17
CA TYR A 66 11.51 -20.04 -7.23
C TYR A 66 10.34 -19.72 -6.29
N ALA A 67 9.32 -20.57 -6.25
CA ALA A 67 8.19 -20.38 -5.33
C ALA A 67 8.64 -20.38 -3.86
N THR A 68 9.54 -21.29 -3.46
CA THR A 68 10.07 -21.38 -2.11
C THR A 68 10.90 -20.14 -1.75
N SER A 69 11.70 -19.62 -2.69
CA SER A 69 12.50 -18.40 -2.47
C SER A 69 11.61 -17.16 -2.20
N LEU A 70 10.46 -17.05 -2.88
CA LEU A 70 9.49 -15.98 -2.64
C LEU A 70 8.87 -16.06 -1.25
N VAL A 71 8.58 -17.27 -0.73
CA VAL A 71 8.01 -17.45 0.61
C VAL A 71 8.93 -16.91 1.69
N GLY A 72 10.26 -17.01 1.52
CA GLY A 72 11.25 -16.46 2.46
C GLY A 72 11.20 -14.93 2.61
N VAL A 73 10.71 -14.21 1.60
CA VAL A 73 10.62 -12.74 1.62
C VAL A 73 9.38 -12.25 2.40
N ILE A 74 8.34 -13.07 2.52
CA ILE A 74 7.06 -12.67 3.16
C ILE A 74 7.23 -12.20 4.62
N PRO A 75 7.99 -12.89 5.50
CA PRO A 75 8.18 -12.42 6.87
C PRO A 75 8.85 -11.06 6.95
N LEU A 76 9.81 -10.81 6.06
CA LEU A 76 10.50 -9.51 5.98
C LEU A 76 9.58 -8.38 5.56
N TRP A 77 8.63 -8.66 4.67
CA TRP A 77 7.61 -7.69 4.27
C TRP A 77 6.80 -7.22 5.48
N PHE A 78 6.28 -8.15 6.29
CA PHE A 78 5.54 -7.80 7.51
C PHE A 78 6.40 -7.10 8.56
N TYR A 79 7.66 -7.56 8.72
CA TYR A 79 8.64 -6.91 9.58
C TYR A 79 8.87 -5.45 9.16
N ALA A 80 9.10 -5.23 7.87
CA ALA A 80 9.33 -3.91 7.30
C ALA A 80 8.10 -2.99 7.46
N GLN A 81 6.88 -3.51 7.26
CA GLN A 81 5.64 -2.75 7.50
C GLN A 81 5.54 -2.21 8.93
N TYR A 82 5.86 -3.04 9.93
CA TYR A 82 5.80 -2.60 11.33
C TYR A 82 6.86 -1.54 11.62
N ARG A 83 8.07 -1.73 11.13
CA ARG A 83 9.17 -0.76 11.30
C ARG A 83 8.89 0.56 10.59
N ALA A 84 8.34 0.53 9.38
CA ALA A 84 7.94 1.73 8.66
C ALA A 84 6.88 2.54 9.45
N ARG A 85 5.86 1.87 10.00
CA ARG A 85 4.86 2.51 10.86
C ARG A 85 5.49 3.11 12.12
N ARG A 86 6.43 2.39 12.75
CA ARG A 86 7.15 2.88 13.93
C ARG A 86 7.94 4.15 13.62
N TYR A 87 8.68 4.17 12.53
CA TYR A 87 9.44 5.33 12.06
C TYR A 87 8.54 6.55 11.83
N VAL A 88 7.42 6.38 11.11
CA VAL A 88 6.49 7.47 10.80
C VAL A 88 5.87 8.04 12.06
N LEU A 89 5.42 7.18 12.99
CA LEU A 89 4.81 7.63 14.25
C LEU A 89 5.81 8.38 15.14
N ALA A 90 7.04 7.91 15.27
CA ALA A 90 8.08 8.57 16.05
C ALA A 90 8.39 9.98 15.57
N ARG A 91 8.17 10.27 14.29
CA ARG A 91 8.39 11.58 13.65
C ARG A 91 7.11 12.38 13.42
N THR A 92 5.97 11.87 13.87
CA THR A 92 4.68 12.57 13.83
C THR A 92 4.43 13.25 15.17
N ARG A 93 4.08 14.53 15.13
CA ARG A 93 3.68 15.31 16.30
C ARG A 93 2.28 15.87 16.12
N TRP A 94 1.57 15.99 17.19
CA TRP A 94 0.30 16.71 17.27
C TRP A 94 0.26 17.52 18.55
N ARG A 95 -0.05 18.80 18.45
CA ARG A 95 -0.01 19.75 19.61
C ARG A 95 1.33 19.69 20.36
N GLY A 96 2.44 19.55 19.65
CA GLY A 96 3.79 19.45 20.21
C GLY A 96 4.17 18.08 20.79
N LEU A 97 3.22 17.16 21.00
CA LEU A 97 3.48 15.82 21.54
C LEU A 97 3.75 14.80 20.42
N ARG A 98 4.73 13.93 20.63
CA ARG A 98 5.11 12.88 19.71
C ARG A 98 4.24 11.62 19.86
N PHE A 99 3.94 11.01 18.73
CA PHE A 99 3.49 9.62 18.70
C PHE A 99 4.69 8.67 18.83
N GLY A 100 4.40 7.41 19.10
CA GLY A 100 5.39 6.36 19.12
C GLY A 100 4.75 4.98 19.01
N LEU A 101 5.56 3.98 18.67
CA LEU A 101 5.17 2.57 18.59
C LEU A 101 6.26 1.74 19.27
N GLU A 102 5.86 0.86 20.20
CA GLU A 102 6.81 -0.02 20.91
C GLU A 102 7.52 -0.98 19.93
N PRO A 103 8.75 -1.42 20.27
CA PRO A 103 9.43 -2.49 19.54
C PRO A 103 8.57 -3.77 19.46
N GLY A 104 8.69 -4.56 18.40
CA GLY A 104 7.92 -5.79 18.26
C GLY A 104 7.69 -6.23 16.82
N ALA A 105 8.55 -5.83 15.89
CA ALA A 105 8.39 -6.12 14.46
C ALA A 105 8.35 -7.61 14.13
N TRP A 106 9.22 -8.44 14.74
CA TRP A 106 9.19 -9.89 14.56
C TRP A 106 7.93 -10.52 15.13
N GLY A 107 7.49 -10.07 16.33
CA GLY A 107 6.22 -10.52 16.90
C GLY A 107 5.01 -10.17 16.03
N TYR A 108 5.06 -9.03 15.32
CA TYR A 108 4.06 -8.67 14.31
C TYR A 108 4.13 -9.59 13.08
N ALA A 109 5.33 -9.81 12.54
CA ALA A 109 5.54 -10.62 11.34
C ALA A 109 5.00 -12.04 11.50
N TRP A 110 5.37 -12.75 12.59
CA TRP A 110 4.88 -14.10 12.85
C TRP A 110 3.35 -14.16 13.01
N ARG A 111 2.76 -13.21 13.74
CA ARG A 111 1.30 -13.12 13.86
C ARG A 111 0.63 -12.86 12.53
N ALA A 112 1.21 -11.96 11.72
CA ALA A 112 0.68 -11.66 10.38
C ALA A 112 0.69 -12.92 9.51
N MET A 113 1.80 -13.66 9.47
CA MET A 113 1.90 -14.92 8.73
C MET A 113 0.85 -15.94 9.18
N ALA A 114 0.74 -16.18 10.49
CA ALA A 114 -0.23 -17.13 11.02
C ALA A 114 -1.68 -16.72 10.68
N HIS A 115 -2.02 -15.44 10.83
CA HIS A 115 -3.36 -14.96 10.48
C HIS A 115 -3.63 -14.99 8.97
N TRP A 116 -2.62 -14.72 8.13
CA TRP A 116 -2.75 -14.84 6.68
C TRP A 116 -2.96 -16.30 6.28
N ALA A 117 -2.19 -17.23 6.83
CA ALA A 117 -2.38 -18.67 6.56
C ALA A 117 -3.82 -19.11 6.90
N VAL A 118 -4.30 -18.77 8.10
CA VAL A 118 -5.68 -19.08 8.52
C VAL A 118 -6.73 -18.42 7.62
N THR A 119 -6.46 -17.19 7.14
CA THR A 119 -7.37 -16.47 6.24
C THR A 119 -7.45 -17.15 4.87
N ILE A 120 -6.32 -17.58 4.32
CA ILE A 120 -6.26 -18.31 3.04
C ILE A 120 -6.96 -19.66 3.17
N LEU A 121 -6.66 -20.44 4.22
CA LEU A 121 -7.31 -21.72 4.48
C LEU A 121 -8.82 -21.60 4.66
N SER A 122 -9.32 -20.48 5.18
CA SER A 122 -10.75 -20.20 5.31
C SER A 122 -11.39 -19.57 4.07
N LEU A 123 -10.69 -19.53 2.93
CA LEU A 123 -11.14 -18.87 1.69
C LEU A 123 -11.56 -17.40 1.91
N GLY A 124 -10.86 -16.70 2.83
CA GLY A 124 -11.12 -15.30 3.15
C GLY A 124 -12.21 -15.06 4.20
N LEU A 125 -12.94 -16.07 4.67
CA LEU A 125 -13.99 -15.89 5.68
C LEU A 125 -13.46 -15.33 7.00
N LEU A 126 -12.22 -15.62 7.37
CA LEU A 126 -11.58 -15.13 8.58
C LEU A 126 -10.77 -13.83 8.38
N LEU A 127 -10.96 -13.15 7.24
CA LEU A 127 -10.37 -11.83 6.98
C LEU A 127 -10.65 -10.80 8.10
N PRO A 128 -11.89 -10.67 8.65
CA PRO A 128 -12.16 -9.79 9.78
C PRO A 128 -11.33 -10.09 11.02
N ARG A 129 -11.11 -11.38 11.31
CA ARG A 129 -10.30 -11.82 12.45
C ARG A 129 -8.84 -11.37 12.26
N MET A 130 -8.26 -11.61 11.09
CA MET A 130 -6.91 -11.17 10.75
C MET A 130 -6.77 -9.65 10.89
N THR A 131 -7.67 -8.89 10.25
CA THR A 131 -7.64 -7.42 10.26
C THR A 131 -7.71 -6.87 11.69
N PHE A 132 -8.61 -7.40 12.52
CA PHE A 132 -8.76 -6.96 13.91
C PHE A 132 -7.51 -7.24 14.75
N TRP A 133 -6.99 -8.47 14.73
CA TRP A 133 -5.86 -8.84 15.59
C TRP A 133 -4.55 -8.16 15.20
N LEU A 134 -4.32 -7.96 13.90
CA LEU A 134 -3.15 -7.22 13.43
C LEU A 134 -3.23 -5.73 13.75
N GLU A 135 -4.43 -5.13 13.63
CA GLU A 135 -4.60 -3.73 14.03
C GLU A 135 -4.53 -3.56 15.56
N LYS A 136 -5.14 -4.49 16.32
CA LYS A 136 -5.04 -4.51 17.78
C LYS A 136 -3.59 -4.58 18.25
N TYR A 137 -2.78 -5.44 17.64
CA TYR A 137 -1.36 -5.57 17.97
C TYR A 137 -0.61 -4.24 17.79
N LYS A 138 -0.89 -3.51 16.70
CA LYS A 138 -0.30 -2.20 16.42
C LYS A 138 -0.85 -1.12 17.35
N THR A 139 -2.16 -1.06 17.54
CA THR A 139 -2.83 -0.03 18.33
C THR A 139 -2.44 -0.11 19.81
N ASP A 140 -2.48 -1.30 20.41
CA ASP A 140 -2.15 -1.49 21.84
C ASP A 140 -0.67 -1.19 22.15
N ARG A 141 0.19 -1.08 21.13
CA ARG A 141 1.59 -0.68 21.24
C ARG A 141 1.85 0.77 20.81
N THR A 142 0.82 1.46 20.31
CA THR A 142 0.93 2.87 19.92
C THR A 142 0.68 3.73 21.14
N PHE A 143 1.45 4.82 21.25
CA PHE A 143 1.24 5.82 22.28
C PHE A 143 1.30 7.24 21.70
N TYR A 144 0.65 8.16 22.39
CA TYR A 144 0.68 9.58 22.14
C TYR A 144 1.19 10.27 23.41
N GLY A 145 2.39 10.84 23.36
CA GLY A 145 3.08 11.24 24.57
C GLY A 145 3.20 10.09 25.56
N THR A 146 2.77 10.30 26.81
CA THR A 146 2.72 9.29 27.87
C THR A 146 1.48 8.40 27.82
N ALA A 147 0.50 8.71 26.97
CA ALA A 147 -0.76 7.96 26.89
C ALA A 147 -0.66 6.80 25.89
N ARG A 148 -1.03 5.61 26.32
CA ARG A 148 -1.10 4.41 25.50
C ARG A 148 -2.47 4.28 24.84
N MET A 149 -2.49 3.94 23.55
CA MET A 149 -3.71 3.63 22.85
C MET A 149 -4.19 2.21 23.20
N ARG A 150 -5.49 2.01 23.17
CA ARG A 150 -6.11 0.69 23.36
C ARG A 150 -7.12 0.42 22.26
N GLN A 151 -7.06 -0.78 21.67
CA GLN A 151 -8.07 -1.27 20.74
C GLN A 151 -9.11 -2.04 21.51
N GLY A 152 -10.32 -1.46 21.60
CA GLY A 152 -11.51 -2.14 22.12
C GLY A 152 -12.26 -2.93 21.05
N GLY A 153 -13.39 -3.49 21.44
CA GLY A 153 -14.27 -4.26 20.57
C GLY A 153 -13.83 -5.71 20.34
N ASN A 154 -14.48 -6.37 19.39
CA ASN A 154 -14.25 -7.78 19.06
C ASN A 154 -14.15 -7.91 17.52
N TRP A 155 -13.37 -8.86 17.03
CA TRP A 155 -13.21 -9.12 15.59
C TRP A 155 -14.53 -9.37 14.84
N LYS A 156 -15.55 -9.91 15.53
CA LYS A 156 -16.90 -10.13 14.97
C LYS A 156 -17.59 -8.83 14.53
N MET A 157 -17.24 -7.68 15.12
CA MET A 157 -17.79 -6.38 14.73
C MET A 157 -17.45 -5.97 13.28
N LEU A 158 -16.47 -6.62 12.66
CA LEU A 158 -16.04 -6.33 11.29
C LEU A 158 -16.79 -7.13 10.23
N TYR A 159 -17.56 -8.18 10.59
CA TYR A 159 -18.33 -8.96 9.60
C TYR A 159 -19.37 -8.14 8.81
N PRO A 160 -20.08 -7.17 9.40
CA PRO A 160 -21.00 -6.34 8.60
C PRO A 160 -20.29 -5.59 7.46
N ALA A 161 -18.97 -5.30 7.59
CA ALA A 161 -18.21 -4.70 6.51
C ALA A 161 -17.99 -5.65 5.31
N MET A 162 -18.15 -6.97 5.49
CA MET A 162 -18.05 -7.96 4.41
C MET A 162 -19.35 -8.15 3.62
N LYS A 163 -20.47 -7.55 4.02
CA LYS A 163 -21.77 -7.74 3.35
C LYS A 163 -21.71 -7.58 1.82
N PRO A 164 -21.09 -6.52 1.25
CA PRO A 164 -21.01 -6.37 -0.20
C PRO A 164 -20.15 -7.46 -0.87
N LEU A 165 -19.13 -7.98 -0.18
CA LEU A 165 -18.30 -9.09 -0.69
C LEU A 165 -19.08 -10.40 -0.73
N PHE A 166 -19.90 -10.69 0.30
CA PHE A 166 -20.79 -11.85 0.27
C PHE A 166 -21.86 -11.73 -0.81
N LEU A 167 -22.40 -10.52 -1.02
CA LEU A 167 -23.32 -10.27 -2.12
C LEU A 167 -22.65 -10.53 -3.48
N ALA A 168 -21.44 -10.03 -3.67
CA ALA A 168 -20.67 -10.27 -4.89
C ALA A 168 -20.42 -11.77 -5.14
N LEU A 169 -20.08 -12.52 -4.08
CA LEU A 169 -19.91 -13.96 -4.16
C LEU A 169 -21.22 -14.66 -4.57
N GLY A 170 -22.36 -14.30 -3.98
CA GLY A 170 -23.67 -14.83 -4.35
C GLY A 170 -24.01 -14.58 -5.82
N ILE A 171 -23.78 -13.37 -6.33
CA ILE A 171 -23.97 -13.02 -7.74
C ILE A 171 -23.03 -13.83 -8.65
N ALA A 172 -21.75 -13.99 -8.24
CA ALA A 172 -20.79 -14.80 -8.99
C ALA A 172 -21.19 -16.27 -9.08
N LEU A 173 -21.73 -16.84 -7.99
CA LEU A 173 -22.24 -18.22 -7.99
C LEU A 173 -23.45 -18.38 -8.92
N LEU A 174 -24.37 -17.40 -8.96
CA LEU A 174 -25.48 -17.38 -9.91
C LEU A 174 -24.98 -17.32 -11.37
N GLY A 175 -23.93 -16.49 -11.61
CA GLY A 175 -23.28 -16.42 -12.92
C GLY A 175 -22.65 -17.76 -13.33
N GLY A 176 -21.93 -18.39 -12.42
CA GLY A 176 -21.34 -19.72 -12.64
C GLY A 176 -22.41 -20.79 -12.93
N ALA A 177 -23.51 -20.79 -12.18
CA ALA A 177 -24.63 -21.69 -12.41
C ALA A 177 -25.27 -21.47 -13.79
N ALA A 178 -25.47 -20.22 -14.22
CA ALA A 178 -26.01 -19.91 -15.55
C ALA A 178 -25.10 -20.40 -16.68
N ILE A 179 -23.76 -20.32 -16.51
CA ILE A 179 -22.79 -20.85 -17.47
C ILE A 179 -22.90 -22.38 -17.57
N VAL A 180 -22.99 -23.06 -16.42
CA VAL A 180 -23.16 -24.55 -16.40
C VAL A 180 -24.47 -24.98 -17.03
N LEU A 181 -25.52 -24.15 -16.94
CA LEU A 181 -26.80 -24.37 -17.62
C LEU A 181 -26.82 -23.90 -19.09
N GLU A 182 -25.67 -23.76 -19.71
CA GLU A 182 -25.43 -23.38 -21.11
C GLU A 182 -25.95 -21.97 -21.49
N ASN A 183 -26.31 -21.14 -20.51
CA ASN A 183 -26.72 -19.78 -20.77
C ASN A 183 -25.53 -18.78 -20.58
N LEU A 184 -24.59 -18.84 -21.50
CA LEU A 184 -23.32 -18.12 -21.44
C LEU A 184 -23.50 -16.61 -21.34
N ALA A 185 -24.44 -16.02 -22.08
CA ALA A 185 -24.64 -14.55 -22.09
C ALA A 185 -25.11 -14.04 -20.71
N VAL A 186 -26.07 -14.73 -20.10
CA VAL A 186 -26.59 -14.41 -18.75
C VAL A 186 -25.49 -14.64 -17.72
N GLY A 187 -24.75 -15.74 -17.83
CA GLY A 187 -23.65 -16.05 -16.93
C GLY A 187 -22.54 -14.99 -16.94
N ILE A 188 -22.12 -14.56 -18.12
CA ILE A 188 -21.15 -13.44 -18.25
C ILE A 188 -21.71 -12.15 -17.65
N GLY A 189 -22.97 -11.82 -17.88
CA GLY A 189 -23.63 -10.64 -17.31
C GLY A 189 -23.56 -10.65 -15.78
N PHE A 190 -23.91 -11.76 -15.13
CA PHE A 190 -23.79 -11.90 -13.66
C PHE A 190 -22.32 -11.80 -13.19
N CYS A 191 -21.36 -12.42 -13.89
CA CYS A 191 -19.95 -12.31 -13.53
C CYS A 191 -19.44 -10.88 -13.61
N VAL A 192 -19.84 -10.09 -14.60
CA VAL A 192 -19.48 -8.66 -14.72
C VAL A 192 -20.08 -7.87 -13.55
N ILE A 193 -21.35 -8.06 -13.23
CA ILE A 193 -22.00 -7.40 -12.09
C ILE A 193 -21.33 -7.82 -10.76
N ALA A 194 -20.99 -9.09 -10.61
CA ALA A 194 -20.26 -9.58 -9.45
C ALA A 194 -18.87 -8.89 -9.31
N GLY A 195 -18.16 -8.71 -10.42
CA GLY A 195 -16.87 -8.00 -10.46
C GLY A 195 -16.98 -6.56 -9.97
N PHE A 196 -17.94 -5.78 -10.46
CA PHE A 196 -18.18 -4.40 -9.99
C PHE A 196 -18.61 -4.36 -8.52
N THR A 197 -19.49 -5.29 -8.11
CA THR A 197 -19.91 -5.41 -6.71
C THR A 197 -18.74 -5.79 -5.79
N ALA A 198 -17.85 -6.66 -6.22
CA ALA A 198 -16.64 -7.04 -5.49
C ALA A 198 -15.67 -5.86 -5.34
N LEU A 199 -15.43 -5.10 -6.41
CA LEU A 199 -14.60 -3.88 -6.37
C LEU A 199 -15.14 -2.87 -5.35
N TYR A 200 -16.45 -2.59 -5.39
CA TYR A 200 -17.09 -1.77 -4.37
C TYR A 200 -16.95 -2.38 -2.99
N GLY A 201 -17.16 -3.70 -2.86
CA GLY A 201 -17.06 -4.44 -1.60
C GLY A 201 -15.68 -4.35 -0.97
N LEU A 202 -14.61 -4.37 -1.76
CA LEU A 202 -13.23 -4.19 -1.27
C LEU A 202 -13.00 -2.79 -0.70
N VAL A 203 -13.49 -1.76 -1.38
CA VAL A 203 -13.41 -0.37 -0.88
C VAL A 203 -14.26 -0.22 0.37
N TYR A 204 -15.51 -0.71 0.35
CA TYR A 204 -16.42 -0.67 1.48
C TYR A 204 -15.83 -1.37 2.70
N TYR A 205 -15.27 -2.57 2.52
CA TYR A 205 -14.63 -3.32 3.59
C TYR A 205 -13.50 -2.52 4.25
N ARG A 206 -12.63 -1.90 3.44
CA ARG A 206 -11.53 -1.07 3.98
C ARG A 206 -12.03 0.13 4.77
N VAL A 207 -13.01 0.84 4.24
CA VAL A 207 -13.54 2.07 4.82
C VAL A 207 -14.35 1.78 6.10
N ASP A 208 -15.29 0.82 6.06
CA ASP A 208 -16.13 0.48 7.20
C ASP A 208 -15.35 -0.23 8.31
N THR A 209 -14.36 -1.06 7.96
CA THR A 209 -13.43 -1.66 8.92
C THR A 209 -12.60 -0.58 9.62
N LEU A 210 -12.04 0.39 8.89
CA LEU A 210 -11.30 1.49 9.48
C LEU A 210 -12.18 2.32 10.43
N ARG A 211 -13.44 2.61 10.03
CA ARG A 211 -14.42 3.28 10.88
C ARG A 211 -14.63 2.53 12.19
N ARG A 212 -15.06 1.27 12.12
CA ARG A 212 -15.37 0.44 13.29
C ARG A 212 -14.18 0.24 14.23
N LEU A 213 -12.99 0.05 13.65
CA LEU A 213 -11.77 -0.06 14.45
C LEU A 213 -11.42 1.26 15.12
N THR A 214 -11.61 2.40 14.45
CA THR A 214 -11.32 3.72 15.01
C THR A 214 -12.33 4.10 16.10
N ASP A 215 -13.62 3.84 15.89
CA ASP A 215 -14.67 4.08 16.88
C ASP A 215 -14.46 3.26 18.18
N ALA A 216 -13.79 2.11 18.07
CA ALA A 216 -13.44 1.27 19.21
C ALA A 216 -12.07 1.61 19.83
N LYS A 217 -11.32 2.59 19.30
CA LYS A 217 -10.03 3.02 19.88
C LYS A 217 -10.23 4.02 20.99
N THR A 218 -9.44 3.87 22.04
CA THR A 218 -9.43 4.79 23.17
C THR A 218 -8.01 5.19 23.53
N VAL A 219 -7.82 6.43 23.98
CA VAL A 219 -6.56 6.98 24.47
C VAL A 219 -6.84 7.71 25.76
N ARG A 220 -6.48 7.17 26.92
CA ARG A 220 -6.65 7.78 28.25
C ARG A 220 -8.06 8.40 28.46
N GLY A 221 -9.12 7.63 28.09
CA GLY A 221 -10.51 8.09 28.22
C GLY A 221 -11.05 8.94 27.05
N VAL A 222 -10.20 9.33 26.11
CA VAL A 222 -10.64 9.94 24.83
C VAL A 222 -11.04 8.84 23.86
N SER A 223 -12.25 8.91 23.32
CA SER A 223 -12.72 8.07 22.22
C SER A 223 -12.47 8.76 20.89
N LEU A 224 -12.11 7.95 19.90
CA LEU A 224 -11.95 8.36 18.52
C LEU A 224 -13.20 7.97 17.76
N GLY A 225 -13.79 8.89 17.01
CA GLY A 225 -14.93 8.63 16.12
C GLY A 225 -14.53 8.91 14.66
N LEU A 226 -14.96 8.05 13.74
CA LEU A 226 -14.67 8.22 12.31
C LEU A 226 -15.93 7.90 11.48
N ALA A 227 -16.37 8.80 10.62
CA ALA A 227 -17.57 8.64 9.79
C ALA A 227 -17.31 8.81 8.28
N PRO A 228 -16.42 8.02 7.67
CA PRO A 228 -16.10 8.13 6.25
C PRO A 228 -17.21 7.54 5.38
N ASN A 229 -17.38 8.09 4.19
CA ASN A 229 -18.30 7.58 3.19
C ASN A 229 -17.56 6.70 2.18
N ALA A 230 -17.91 5.40 2.13
CA ALA A 230 -17.27 4.43 1.25
C ALA A 230 -17.50 4.72 -0.24
N PHE A 231 -18.69 5.18 -0.62
CA PHE A 231 -18.99 5.55 -2.00
C PHE A 231 -18.14 6.73 -2.45
N ARG A 232 -17.96 7.75 -1.60
CA ARG A 232 -17.09 8.89 -1.90
C ARG A 232 -15.64 8.46 -2.08
N VAL A 233 -15.14 7.54 -1.24
CA VAL A 233 -13.79 6.99 -1.40
C VAL A 233 -13.65 6.22 -2.72
N MET A 234 -14.67 5.41 -3.09
CA MET A 234 -14.70 4.73 -4.38
C MET A 234 -14.67 5.71 -5.55
N MET A 235 -15.49 6.77 -5.50
CA MET A 235 -15.49 7.81 -6.55
C MET A 235 -14.14 8.52 -6.67
N ILE A 236 -13.44 8.77 -5.55
CA ILE A 236 -12.09 9.32 -5.59
C ILE A 236 -11.12 8.36 -6.30
N TYR A 237 -11.21 7.04 -6.04
CA TYR A 237 -10.39 6.05 -6.76
C TYR A 237 -10.70 6.05 -8.26
N VAL A 238 -11.98 5.98 -8.64
CA VAL A 238 -12.39 5.92 -10.05
C VAL A 238 -12.01 7.20 -10.80
N LEU A 239 -12.50 8.35 -10.34
CA LEU A 239 -12.24 9.63 -10.98
C LEU A 239 -10.76 10.01 -10.93
N GLY A 240 -10.09 9.77 -9.80
CA GLY A 240 -8.66 10.03 -9.65
C GLY A 240 -7.80 9.19 -10.59
N THR A 241 -8.16 7.92 -10.80
CA THR A 241 -7.46 7.05 -11.76
C THR A 241 -7.72 7.47 -13.19
N LEU A 242 -8.97 7.83 -13.53
CA LEU A 242 -9.32 8.33 -14.87
C LEU A 242 -8.58 9.62 -15.20
N LEU A 243 -8.54 10.58 -14.26
CA LEU A 243 -7.81 11.83 -14.45
C LEU A 243 -6.29 11.60 -14.58
N ALA A 244 -5.73 10.70 -13.77
CA ALA A 244 -4.32 10.32 -13.86
C ALA A 244 -4.01 9.62 -15.20
N ALA A 245 -4.87 8.71 -15.65
CA ALA A 245 -4.74 8.03 -16.94
C ALA A 245 -4.83 9.01 -18.12
N ALA A 246 -5.80 9.93 -18.09
CA ALA A 246 -5.93 10.97 -19.13
C ALA A 246 -4.68 11.86 -19.22
N ALA A 247 -4.10 12.25 -18.07
CA ALA A 247 -2.89 13.07 -18.05
C ALA A 247 -1.64 12.31 -18.55
N ILE A 248 -1.60 10.98 -18.44
CA ILE A 248 -0.49 10.16 -18.92
C ILE A 248 -0.68 9.70 -20.37
N PHE A 249 -1.89 9.83 -20.90
CA PHE A 249 -2.22 9.34 -22.24
C PHE A 249 -1.29 9.91 -23.33
N VAL A 250 -1.01 11.21 -23.30
CA VAL A 250 -0.12 11.86 -24.29
C VAL A 250 1.31 11.30 -24.24
N PRO A 251 2.02 11.28 -23.10
CA PRO A 251 3.35 10.67 -23.05
C PRO A 251 3.35 9.17 -23.36
N MET A 252 2.27 8.42 -23.07
CA MET A 252 2.14 7.02 -23.48
C MET A 252 2.07 6.86 -25.00
N VAL A 253 1.27 7.68 -25.66
CA VAL A 253 1.18 7.69 -27.14
C VAL A 253 2.52 8.04 -27.75
N MET A 254 3.21 9.06 -27.24
CA MET A 254 4.57 9.40 -27.68
C MET A 254 5.56 8.25 -27.53
N LEU A 255 5.53 7.55 -26.39
CA LEU A 255 6.37 6.37 -26.18
C LEU A 255 6.03 5.27 -27.20
N GLY A 256 4.75 5.02 -27.43
CA GLY A 256 4.29 4.03 -28.41
C GLY A 256 4.81 4.34 -29.83
N ILE A 257 4.73 5.60 -30.26
CA ILE A 257 5.25 6.05 -31.55
C ILE A 257 6.76 5.84 -31.63
N LEU A 258 7.51 6.21 -30.59
CA LEU A 258 8.97 6.00 -30.57
C LEU A 258 9.35 4.51 -30.64
N LEU A 259 8.64 3.65 -29.93
CA LEU A 259 8.88 2.22 -29.98
C LEU A 259 8.55 1.62 -31.36
N LEU A 260 7.47 2.08 -31.99
CA LEU A 260 7.13 1.68 -33.36
C LEU A 260 8.19 2.13 -34.37
N LEU A 261 8.75 3.33 -34.20
CA LEU A 261 9.85 3.81 -35.05
C LEU A 261 11.10 2.96 -34.87
N ILE A 262 11.45 2.56 -33.66
CA ILE A 262 12.59 1.65 -33.41
C ILE A 262 12.34 0.31 -34.09
N GLN A 263 11.15 -0.28 -33.93
CA GLN A 263 10.81 -1.56 -34.52
C GLN A 263 10.78 -1.50 -36.06
N SER A 264 10.32 -0.39 -36.65
CA SER A 264 10.33 -0.22 -38.11
C SER A 264 11.73 -0.14 -38.71
N THR A 265 12.71 0.44 -37.96
CA THR A 265 14.10 0.43 -38.41
C THR A 265 14.70 -0.99 -38.41
N ASP A 266 14.38 -1.82 -37.42
CA ASP A 266 14.84 -3.21 -37.38
C ASP A 266 14.22 -4.03 -38.54
N MET A 267 12.93 -3.87 -38.81
CA MET A 267 12.23 -4.56 -39.89
C MET A 267 12.75 -4.15 -41.30
N LEU A 268 13.08 -2.86 -41.48
CA LEU A 268 13.65 -2.38 -42.75
C LEU A 268 15.08 -2.89 -42.96
N ALA A 269 15.86 -3.01 -41.91
CA ALA A 269 17.20 -3.63 -41.94
C ALA A 269 17.12 -5.12 -42.33
N GLU A 270 16.18 -5.88 -41.76
CA GLU A 270 15.92 -7.28 -42.14
C GLU A 270 15.52 -7.45 -43.62
N LEU A 271 14.86 -6.43 -44.19
CA LEU A 271 14.46 -6.43 -45.61
C LEU A 271 15.57 -5.95 -46.55
N GLY A 272 16.77 -5.68 -46.06
CA GLY A 272 17.92 -5.25 -46.86
C GLY A 272 17.81 -3.81 -47.41
N LEU A 273 16.95 -2.99 -46.80
CA LEU A 273 16.75 -1.60 -47.19
C LEU A 273 17.61 -0.62 -46.36
N GLU A 274 18.80 -1.05 -45.97
CA GLU A 274 19.72 -0.31 -45.07
C GLU A 274 20.12 1.07 -45.62
N ASP A 275 20.29 1.19 -46.93
CA ASP A 275 20.66 2.45 -47.60
C ASP A 275 19.65 3.59 -47.41
N ARG A 276 18.38 3.26 -47.12
CA ARG A 276 17.38 4.27 -46.79
C ARG A 276 17.34 4.69 -45.33
N LEU A 277 18.06 3.99 -44.49
CA LEU A 277 18.10 4.17 -43.04
C LEU A 277 19.35 4.93 -42.54
N GLU A 278 20.29 5.31 -43.45
CA GLU A 278 21.53 6.00 -43.07
C GLU A 278 21.32 7.17 -42.07
N PRO A 279 20.26 8.00 -42.15
CA PRO A 279 20.05 9.06 -41.19
C PRO A 279 19.56 8.56 -39.81
N ILE A 280 19.01 7.35 -39.74
CA ILE A 280 18.41 6.78 -38.51
C ILE A 280 19.27 5.65 -37.95
N ALA A 281 20.11 5.01 -38.80
CA ALA A 281 21.08 4.01 -38.41
C ALA A 281 22.17 4.60 -37.54
N GLY A 282 22.67 3.88 -36.58
CA GLY A 282 23.77 4.34 -35.72
C GLY A 282 23.31 5.33 -34.63
N ALA A 283 23.75 6.57 -34.64
CA ALA A 283 23.47 7.56 -33.60
C ALA A 283 22.00 7.85 -33.41
N GLY A 284 21.18 7.83 -34.49
CA GLY A 284 19.73 8.04 -34.41
C GLY A 284 19.00 6.99 -33.58
N ARG A 285 19.36 5.71 -33.72
CA ARG A 285 18.79 4.61 -32.94
C ARG A 285 19.07 4.75 -31.43
N TYR A 286 20.29 5.11 -31.03
CA TYR A 286 20.62 5.35 -29.64
C TYR A 286 19.86 6.55 -29.05
N ILE A 287 19.62 7.59 -29.86
CA ILE A 287 18.78 8.73 -29.45
C ILE A 287 17.35 8.29 -29.22
N LEU A 288 16.75 7.49 -30.11
CA LEU A 288 15.39 6.95 -29.94
C LEU A 288 15.27 6.07 -28.69
N ILE A 289 16.23 5.19 -28.46
CA ILE A 289 16.28 4.36 -27.24
C ILE A 289 16.39 5.24 -26.00
N GLY A 290 17.31 6.21 -25.99
CA GLY A 290 17.46 7.14 -24.88
C GLY A 290 16.20 7.96 -24.61
N ALA A 291 15.53 8.45 -25.64
CA ALA A 291 14.25 9.15 -25.53
C ALA A 291 13.14 8.24 -24.97
N SER A 292 13.05 6.99 -25.42
CA SER A 292 12.08 6.01 -24.92
C SER A 292 12.30 5.73 -23.43
N VAL A 293 13.53 5.53 -23.01
CA VAL A 293 13.89 5.35 -21.60
C VAL A 293 13.51 6.59 -20.77
N LEU A 294 13.82 7.80 -21.27
CA LEU A 294 13.47 9.05 -20.58
C LEU A 294 11.95 9.21 -20.44
N ILE A 295 11.18 8.96 -21.51
CA ILE A 295 9.72 9.05 -21.48
C ILE A 295 9.15 7.97 -20.52
N TYR A 296 9.66 6.75 -20.53
CA TYR A 296 9.25 5.70 -19.61
C TYR A 296 9.42 6.14 -18.14
N PHE A 297 10.59 6.65 -17.78
CA PHE A 297 10.82 7.17 -16.43
C PHE A 297 9.92 8.38 -16.12
N THR A 298 9.67 9.24 -17.09
CA THR A 298 8.77 10.39 -16.95
C THR A 298 7.34 9.92 -16.65
N ILE A 299 6.83 8.93 -17.37
CA ILE A 299 5.52 8.31 -17.13
C ILE A 299 5.45 7.75 -15.70
N PHE A 300 6.48 7.03 -15.28
CA PHE A 300 6.54 6.45 -13.92
C PHE A 300 6.51 7.52 -12.83
N LEU A 301 7.29 8.58 -12.98
CA LEU A 301 7.33 9.71 -12.03
C LEU A 301 6.01 10.49 -12.02
N LEU A 302 5.44 10.75 -13.20
CA LEU A 302 4.14 11.40 -13.36
C LEU A 302 3.03 10.59 -12.71
N TRP A 303 2.98 9.28 -12.95
CA TRP A 303 2.01 8.38 -12.30
C TRP A 303 2.06 8.50 -10.78
N SER A 304 3.26 8.45 -10.21
CA SER A 304 3.44 8.61 -8.76
C SER A 304 2.93 9.96 -8.25
N ALA A 305 3.22 11.05 -8.96
CA ALA A 305 2.77 12.39 -8.59
C ALA A 305 1.25 12.54 -8.71
N LEU A 306 0.66 12.12 -9.84
CA LEU A 306 -0.77 12.22 -10.12
C LEU A 306 -1.60 11.35 -9.16
N LYS A 307 -1.13 10.13 -8.86
CA LYS A 307 -1.74 9.28 -7.82
C LYS A 307 -1.79 9.99 -6.47
N ASN A 308 -0.72 10.68 -6.08
CA ASN A 308 -0.72 11.43 -4.82
C ASN A 308 -1.72 12.59 -4.84
N VAL A 309 -1.82 13.33 -5.94
CA VAL A 309 -2.69 14.51 -6.07
C VAL A 309 -4.16 14.11 -6.18
N PHE A 310 -4.49 13.17 -7.07
CA PHE A 310 -5.89 12.86 -7.39
C PHE A 310 -6.50 11.74 -6.54
N ILE A 311 -5.68 10.89 -5.91
CA ILE A 311 -6.19 9.76 -5.13
C ILE A 311 -5.79 9.91 -3.66
N THR A 312 -4.49 9.91 -3.35
CA THR A 312 -4.03 9.80 -1.96
C THR A 312 -4.46 10.99 -1.11
N TYR A 313 -4.23 12.22 -1.59
CA TYR A 313 -4.57 13.42 -0.85
C TYR A 313 -6.09 13.60 -0.61
N PRO A 314 -6.98 13.46 -1.62
CA PRO A 314 -8.42 13.55 -1.39
C PRO A 314 -8.96 12.49 -0.41
N ILE A 315 -8.42 11.26 -0.45
CA ILE A 315 -8.78 10.21 0.51
C ILE A 315 -8.36 10.59 1.93
N ILE A 316 -7.12 10.99 2.12
CA ILE A 316 -6.60 11.43 3.42
C ILE A 316 -7.45 12.59 3.95
N ARG A 317 -7.69 13.62 3.13
CA ARG A 317 -8.53 14.77 3.50
C ARG A 317 -9.93 14.32 3.91
N HIS A 318 -10.54 13.38 3.18
CA HIS A 318 -11.85 12.86 3.50
C HIS A 318 -11.88 12.14 4.85
N TYR A 319 -10.90 11.28 5.15
CA TYR A 319 -10.84 10.60 6.46
C TYR A 319 -10.67 11.59 7.62
N PHE A 320 -9.76 12.53 7.50
CA PHE A 320 -9.51 13.47 8.58
C PHE A 320 -10.61 14.52 8.79
N SER A 321 -11.36 14.87 7.72
CA SER A 321 -12.52 15.75 7.86
C SER A 321 -13.70 15.09 8.62
N THR A 322 -13.69 13.76 8.75
CA THR A 322 -14.70 12.99 9.45
C THR A 322 -14.22 12.44 10.80
N LEU A 323 -12.97 12.75 11.19
CA LEU A 323 -12.38 12.32 12.46
C LEU A 323 -12.83 13.24 13.60
N ASN A 324 -13.45 12.67 14.61
CA ASN A 324 -13.90 13.35 15.82
C ASN A 324 -13.17 12.81 17.05
N LEU A 325 -12.87 13.70 18.00
CA LEU A 325 -12.22 13.40 19.27
C LEU A 325 -13.16 13.82 20.40
N SER A 326 -13.49 12.92 21.32
CA SER A 326 -14.40 13.23 22.44
C SER A 326 -13.98 12.49 23.73
N PRO A 327 -13.90 13.16 24.86
CA PRO A 327 -13.82 14.62 25.03
C PRO A 327 -12.42 15.17 24.69
N ALA A 328 -12.34 16.26 23.95
CA ALA A 328 -11.05 16.86 23.54
C ALA A 328 -10.24 17.43 24.73
N SER A 329 -10.90 17.71 25.86
CA SER A 329 -10.26 18.23 27.08
C SER A 329 -9.33 17.21 27.76
N ALA A 330 -9.62 15.93 27.71
CA ALA A 330 -8.80 14.88 28.34
C ALA A 330 -7.40 14.70 27.70
N VAL A 331 -7.17 15.33 26.54
CA VAL A 331 -5.86 15.34 25.87
C VAL A 331 -4.90 16.32 26.56
N ALA A 332 -5.40 17.30 27.33
CA ALA A 332 -4.59 18.35 27.94
C ALA A 332 -3.59 17.81 29.00
N ASP A 333 -3.93 16.71 29.66
CA ASP A 333 -3.11 16.11 30.73
C ASP A 333 -2.01 15.16 30.20
N ILE A 334 -1.93 14.97 28.89
CA ILE A 334 -0.92 14.09 28.28
C ILE A 334 0.40 14.86 28.17
N ARG A 335 1.48 14.28 28.71
CA ARG A 335 2.82 14.86 28.67
C ARG A 335 3.69 14.18 27.64
N GLN A 336 4.80 14.85 27.26
CA GLN A 336 5.78 14.27 26.35
C GLN A 336 6.52 13.11 27.04
N ARG A 337 6.67 12.00 26.31
CA ARG A 337 7.50 10.86 26.70
C ARG A 337 8.97 11.12 26.36
N PRO A 338 9.94 10.58 27.14
CA PRO A 338 11.36 10.57 26.76
C PRO A 338 11.55 9.92 25.39
N ARG A 339 12.58 10.35 24.66
CA ARG A 339 12.92 9.79 23.33
C ARG A 339 13.49 8.39 23.49
N ASP A 340 13.02 7.44 22.70
CA ASP A 340 13.61 6.08 22.67
C ASP A 340 14.97 6.12 21.95
N ALA A 341 16.00 5.47 22.53
CA ALA A 341 17.36 5.44 22.00
C ALA A 341 17.46 4.78 20.59
N PHE A 342 16.47 3.97 20.21
CA PHE A 342 16.46 3.23 18.93
C PHE A 342 15.66 3.93 17.82
N GLU A 343 15.14 5.13 18.04
CA GLU A 343 14.35 5.86 17.04
C GLU A 343 15.16 6.25 15.79
N GLU A 344 16.47 6.42 15.91
CA GLU A 344 17.34 6.92 14.83
C GLU A 344 17.65 5.90 13.76
N ALA A 345 17.66 4.60 14.09
CA ALA A 345 18.07 3.52 13.20
C ALA A 345 16.94 2.95 12.29
N GLU A 346 15.74 3.53 12.31
CA GLU A 346 14.54 2.90 11.73
C GLU A 346 14.06 3.49 10.40
N GLY A 347 14.79 4.44 9.82
CA GLY A 347 14.48 5.05 8.51
C GLY A 347 14.44 4.07 7.32
N PHE A 348 14.98 2.90 7.51
CA PHE A 348 15.08 1.81 6.57
C PHE A 348 13.75 1.37 5.94
N ALA A 349 12.78 0.97 6.76
CA ALA A 349 11.53 0.40 6.26
C ALA A 349 10.60 1.44 5.63
N ASP A 350 10.66 2.70 6.12
CA ASP A 350 9.89 3.81 5.54
C ASP A 350 10.47 4.25 4.18
N ALA A 351 11.78 4.10 3.98
CA ALA A 351 12.41 4.40 2.70
C ALA A 351 11.94 3.48 1.57
N LEU A 352 11.61 2.23 1.90
CA LEU A 352 11.03 1.26 0.96
C LEU A 352 9.54 1.48 0.68
N ASP A 353 8.88 2.44 1.36
CA ASP A 353 7.44 2.74 1.25
C ASP A 353 6.53 1.54 1.59
N VAL A 354 7.02 0.65 2.42
CA VAL A 354 6.32 -0.56 2.84
C VAL A 354 5.46 -0.27 4.06
N GLY A 355 4.14 -0.25 3.89
CA GLY A 355 3.17 -0.12 4.99
C GLY A 355 3.03 1.27 5.59
N ALA A 356 3.53 2.31 4.95
CA ALA A 356 3.34 3.71 5.35
C ALA A 356 2.00 4.31 4.87
N SER A 357 1.16 3.54 4.20
CA SER A 357 -0.22 3.93 3.93
C SER A 357 -1.02 3.88 5.24
N LEU A 358 -1.51 5.03 5.67
CA LEU A 358 -2.49 5.19 6.74
C LEU A 358 -3.79 4.47 6.40
#